data_fa07b2f5343cad101f05b166d1ae62b0
#
_entry.id   fa07b2f5343cad101f05b166d1ae62b0
#
_cell.length_a   1.000
_cell.length_b   1.000
_cell.length_c   1.000
_cell.angle_alpha   90.00
_cell.angle_beta   90.00
_cell.angle_gamma   90.00
#
_symmetry.space_group_name_H-M   'P 1'
#
loop_
_entity.id
_entity.type
_entity.pdbx_description
1 polymer ?
#
loop_
_entity_poly.entity_id
_entity_poly.type
_entity_poly.pdbx_seq_one_letter_code
_entity_poly.pdbx_strand_id
1 'polypeptide(L)'
;MEDVELTLTPDDYSLLTDLYQLTMAACYVGENIDQRRASFEITVRRLPPRCGYLIAMGLAQALDYLEKLRFSSAQVEALQSIGIFDHALAQFWTLLREAQFSGDVWAVPEGTAIFANEPLLRIEAPLWQAQLVETYLLNTLNYQTLVATRSARMRDVAGADATLLEFGTRRAFSPQGALWAARAALAAGLDATSNVLAAVKLGRKPSGTMAHALVMALSATEGTEAEAFTAFHRYFPGAPLLIDTYDTIAAAHALSDQIKAGNLQLSAVRIDSGDLGSLSRQVRAILPGVAIIASGDLDEWKIAELKAAGACIDGYGIGTQLVTGSPVNGIYKLVEIDDIPVMKESPGKITYPGRKQIFRRVENGIVQRDRLSLIHETPDHEQPLMQLVFKQGQRMQESDSLSTIAERTRASVASLPPSVRDINQPESIPLDLSDHLSALIEKTRRKTAES
;
A
#
# COMPACT_ATOMS: atom_id res chain seq x y z
N MET A 1 -29.59 11.36 19.64
CA MET A 1 -29.08 10.53 18.52
C MET A 1 -28.45 9.31 19.15
N GLU A 2 -28.99 8.15 18.90
CA GLU A 2 -28.33 6.91 19.28
C GLU A 2 -27.01 6.83 18.47
N ASP A 3 -25.96 6.29 19.09
CA ASP A 3 -24.69 6.05 18.39
C ASP A 3 -24.97 5.08 17.23
N VAL A 4 -24.95 5.60 16.02
CA VAL A 4 -25.14 4.80 14.82
C VAL A 4 -23.86 4.00 14.59
N GLU A 5 -23.98 2.72 14.25
CA GLU A 5 -22.86 1.87 13.90
C GLU A 5 -22.10 2.46 12.69
N LEU A 6 -20.86 2.94 12.92
CA LEU A 6 -20.01 3.52 11.89
C LEU A 6 -19.23 2.42 11.13
N THR A 7 -19.98 1.49 10.53
CA THR A 7 -19.43 0.39 9.74
C THR A 7 -19.52 0.73 8.26
N LEU A 8 -18.38 0.70 7.56
CA LEU A 8 -18.32 0.98 6.13
C LEU A 8 -18.74 -0.25 5.32
N THR A 9 -19.71 -0.06 4.44
CA THR A 9 -20.15 -1.05 3.44
C THR A 9 -19.89 -0.53 2.02
N PRO A 10 -19.90 -1.38 0.98
CA PRO A 10 -19.76 -0.91 -0.40
C PRO A 10 -20.81 0.13 -0.82
N ASP A 11 -21.98 0.12 -0.21
CA ASP A 11 -23.03 1.09 -0.51
C ASP A 11 -22.70 2.50 0.04
N ASP A 12 -21.78 2.60 1.01
CA ASP A 12 -21.38 3.88 1.62
C ASP A 12 -20.24 4.55 0.85
N TYR A 13 -19.58 3.85 -0.08
CA TYR A 13 -18.36 4.34 -0.74
C TYR A 13 -18.53 5.70 -1.40
N SER A 14 -19.68 5.98 -2.00
CA SER A 14 -19.93 7.24 -2.70
C SER A 14 -20.05 8.44 -1.76
N LEU A 15 -20.51 8.22 -0.51
CA LEU A 15 -20.56 9.25 0.54
C LEU A 15 -19.26 9.35 1.35
N LEU A 16 -18.35 8.39 1.25
CA LEU A 16 -17.03 8.47 1.87
C LEU A 16 -16.14 9.44 1.06
N THR A 17 -16.53 10.71 1.09
CA THR A 17 -15.89 11.79 0.36
C THR A 17 -15.85 13.06 1.20
N ASP A 18 -14.98 14.01 0.83
CA ASP A 18 -14.97 15.33 1.44
C ASP A 18 -16.12 16.18 0.92
N LEU A 19 -16.71 17.02 1.77
CA LEU A 19 -17.84 17.87 1.42
C LEU A 19 -17.61 18.70 0.16
N TYR A 20 -16.39 19.22 -0.04
CA TYR A 20 -16.09 20.06 -1.19
C TYR A 20 -16.25 19.35 -2.55
N GLN A 21 -16.18 18.01 -2.58
CA GLN A 21 -16.42 17.26 -3.81
C GLN A 21 -17.88 17.42 -4.29
N LEU A 22 -18.82 17.37 -3.37
CA LEU A 22 -20.24 17.53 -3.67
C LEU A 22 -20.61 19.00 -3.91
N THR A 23 -20.06 19.95 -3.14
CA THR A 23 -20.31 21.37 -3.36
C THR A 23 -19.75 21.86 -4.71
N MET A 24 -18.58 21.37 -5.11
CA MET A 24 -18.03 21.66 -6.43
C MET A 24 -18.87 21.03 -7.54
N ALA A 25 -19.32 19.79 -7.39
CA ALA A 25 -20.20 19.13 -8.35
C ALA A 25 -21.52 19.92 -8.52
N ALA A 26 -22.14 20.40 -7.43
CA ALA A 26 -23.31 21.25 -7.49
C ALA A 26 -23.04 22.57 -8.24
N CYS A 27 -21.90 23.19 -7.99
CA CYS A 27 -21.46 24.39 -8.69
C CYS A 27 -21.24 24.13 -10.19
N TYR A 28 -20.59 23.02 -10.56
CA TYR A 28 -20.39 22.66 -11.97
C TYR A 28 -21.70 22.45 -12.71
N VAL A 29 -22.70 21.86 -12.06
CA VAL A 29 -24.06 21.75 -12.61
C VAL A 29 -24.70 23.15 -12.80
N GLY A 30 -24.55 24.02 -11.79
CA GLY A 30 -25.06 25.40 -11.87
C GLY A 30 -24.51 26.20 -13.01
N GLU A 31 -23.24 26.00 -13.31
CA GLU A 31 -22.50 26.68 -14.38
C GLU A 31 -22.55 25.96 -15.75
N ASN A 32 -23.24 24.82 -15.83
CA ASN A 32 -23.35 23.97 -17.03
C ASN A 32 -21.99 23.50 -17.59
N ILE A 33 -21.06 23.16 -16.69
CA ILE A 33 -19.72 22.64 -17.06
C ILE A 33 -19.47 21.23 -16.52
N ASP A 34 -20.43 20.64 -15.82
CA ASP A 34 -20.34 19.32 -15.17
C ASP A 34 -20.03 18.19 -16.16
N GLN A 35 -20.52 18.27 -17.39
CA GLN A 35 -20.31 17.26 -18.44
C GLN A 35 -19.05 17.49 -19.29
N ARG A 36 -18.29 18.57 -19.06
CA ARG A 36 -17.02 18.77 -19.76
C ARG A 36 -16.05 17.64 -19.47
N ARG A 37 -15.33 17.17 -20.49
CA ARG A 37 -14.33 16.10 -20.31
C ARG A 37 -13.13 16.64 -19.54
N ALA A 38 -12.86 16.08 -18.39
CA ALA A 38 -11.75 16.49 -17.53
C ALA A 38 -10.76 15.34 -17.30
N SER A 39 -9.49 15.70 -17.19
CA SER A 39 -8.41 14.77 -16.86
C SER A 39 -7.76 15.19 -15.55
N PHE A 40 -7.74 14.26 -14.59
CA PHE A 40 -7.09 14.44 -13.30
C PHE A 40 -6.01 13.39 -13.12
N GLU A 41 -4.94 13.74 -12.44
CA GLU A 41 -3.84 12.80 -12.14
C GLU A 41 -3.54 12.74 -10.65
N ILE A 42 -3.25 11.49 -10.16
CA ILE A 42 -2.66 11.26 -8.86
C ILE A 42 -1.14 11.22 -9.02
N THR A 43 -0.45 12.08 -8.29
CA THR A 43 1.02 12.12 -8.22
C THR A 43 1.49 12.25 -6.78
N VAL A 44 2.73 11.83 -6.51
CA VAL A 44 3.39 12.06 -5.22
C VAL A 44 4.53 13.06 -5.45
N ARG A 45 4.40 14.28 -4.93
CA ARG A 45 5.41 15.34 -5.15
C ARG A 45 6.73 15.08 -4.43
N ARG A 46 6.67 14.46 -3.27
CA ARG A 46 7.83 14.16 -2.42
C ARG A 46 7.65 12.78 -1.83
N LEU A 47 8.66 11.95 -1.95
CA LEU A 47 8.68 10.66 -1.31
C LEU A 47 8.76 10.81 0.22
N PRO A 48 8.28 9.84 1.00
CA PRO A 48 8.52 9.80 2.43
C PRO A 48 10.03 9.89 2.76
N PRO A 49 10.40 10.37 3.95
CA PRO A 49 11.80 10.46 4.34
C PRO A 49 12.55 9.13 4.15
N ARG A 50 13.77 9.21 3.61
CA ARG A 50 14.64 8.05 3.34
C ARG A 50 14.03 7.00 2.38
N CYS A 51 13.11 7.40 1.51
CA CYS A 51 12.58 6.55 0.45
C CYS A 51 13.11 7.04 -0.91
N GLY A 52 13.78 6.18 -1.67
CA GLY A 52 14.22 6.47 -3.04
C GLY A 52 13.16 6.12 -4.08
N TYR A 53 12.14 5.35 -3.71
CA TYR A 53 11.06 4.89 -4.57
C TYR A 53 9.79 4.58 -3.78
N LEU A 54 8.66 4.43 -4.47
CA LEU A 54 7.42 3.85 -3.95
C LEU A 54 7.05 2.62 -4.78
N ILE A 55 6.30 1.71 -4.19
CA ILE A 55 5.67 0.59 -4.91
C ILE A 55 4.18 0.90 -5.08
N ALA A 56 3.77 1.11 -6.32
CA ALA A 56 2.37 1.35 -6.67
C ALA A 56 1.48 0.21 -6.18
N MET A 57 0.44 0.52 -5.39
CA MET A 57 -0.48 -0.47 -4.82
C MET A 57 -1.86 0.13 -4.55
N GLY A 58 -2.91 -0.72 -4.55
CA GLY A 58 -4.28 -0.33 -4.25
C GLY A 58 -5.17 -0.14 -5.47
N LEU A 59 -4.65 -0.36 -6.69
CA LEU A 59 -5.41 -0.19 -7.93
C LEU A 59 -6.64 -1.09 -7.98
N ALA A 60 -6.54 -2.36 -7.56
CA ALA A 60 -7.67 -3.28 -7.56
C ALA A 60 -8.87 -2.72 -6.79
N GLN A 61 -8.65 -2.20 -5.56
CA GLN A 61 -9.72 -1.61 -4.73
C GLN A 61 -10.19 -0.26 -5.24
N ALA A 62 -9.31 0.51 -5.88
CA ALA A 62 -9.68 1.75 -6.57
C ALA A 62 -10.65 1.48 -7.73
N LEU A 63 -10.40 0.47 -8.54
CA LEU A 63 -11.29 0.05 -9.64
C LEU A 63 -12.60 -0.53 -9.11
N ASP A 64 -12.57 -1.33 -8.03
CA ASP A 64 -13.78 -1.83 -7.37
C ASP A 64 -14.69 -0.70 -6.88
N TYR A 65 -14.11 0.38 -6.37
CA TYR A 65 -14.85 1.58 -6.00
C TYR A 65 -15.53 2.24 -7.21
N LEU A 66 -14.79 2.44 -8.29
CA LEU A 66 -15.33 3.09 -9.50
C LEU A 66 -16.48 2.29 -10.12
N GLU A 67 -16.40 0.97 -10.14
CA GLU A 67 -17.48 0.10 -10.60
C GLU A 67 -18.75 0.19 -9.72
N LYS A 68 -18.58 0.48 -8.44
CA LYS A 68 -19.68 0.53 -7.46
C LYS A 68 -20.15 1.96 -7.16
N LEU A 69 -19.60 2.95 -7.85
CA LEU A 69 -19.97 4.36 -7.63
C LEU A 69 -21.45 4.58 -7.95
N ARG A 70 -22.25 4.84 -6.92
CA ARG A 70 -23.69 5.14 -7.00
C ARG A 70 -24.18 5.73 -5.70
N PHE A 71 -25.24 6.53 -5.78
CA PHE A 71 -25.94 7.04 -4.60
C PHE A 71 -27.33 6.41 -4.50
N SER A 72 -27.66 5.84 -3.36
CA SER A 72 -29.02 5.36 -3.08
C SER A 72 -30.00 6.53 -2.88
N SER A 73 -31.30 6.27 -3.06
CA SER A 73 -32.31 7.31 -2.80
C SER A 73 -32.22 7.83 -1.36
N ALA A 74 -31.99 6.95 -0.38
CA ALA A 74 -31.82 7.33 1.03
C ALA A 74 -30.63 8.25 1.25
N GLN A 75 -29.51 8.02 0.57
CA GLN A 75 -28.32 8.89 0.64
C GLN A 75 -28.59 10.27 0.03
N VAL A 76 -29.30 10.32 -1.11
CA VAL A 76 -29.67 11.60 -1.72
C VAL A 76 -30.65 12.38 -0.83
N GLU A 77 -31.64 11.71 -0.23
CA GLU A 77 -32.58 12.31 0.72
C GLU A 77 -31.83 12.83 1.97
N ALA A 78 -30.89 12.07 2.49
CA ALA A 78 -30.06 12.50 3.61
C ALA A 78 -29.26 13.77 3.26
N LEU A 79 -28.62 13.83 2.08
CA LEU A 79 -27.91 15.02 1.62
C LEU A 79 -28.85 16.23 1.46
N GLN A 80 -30.09 16.03 0.98
CA GLN A 80 -31.09 17.08 0.89
C GLN A 80 -31.49 17.62 2.28
N SER A 81 -31.58 16.76 3.29
CA SER A 81 -31.99 17.14 4.64
C SER A 81 -30.93 17.92 5.43
N ILE A 82 -29.68 17.91 5.00
CA ILE A 82 -28.56 18.60 5.69
C ILE A 82 -28.68 20.14 5.59
N GLY A 83 -29.38 20.67 4.56
CA GLY A 83 -29.57 22.09 4.35
C GLY A 83 -28.37 22.84 3.73
N ILE A 84 -27.26 22.15 3.46
CA ILE A 84 -26.07 22.76 2.82
C ILE A 84 -26.32 23.03 1.33
N PHE A 85 -27.17 22.24 0.69
CA PHE A 85 -27.44 22.23 -0.75
C PHE A 85 -28.78 22.89 -1.11
N ASP A 86 -29.34 23.77 -0.28
CA ASP A 86 -30.66 24.40 -0.49
C ASP A 86 -30.74 25.21 -1.78
N HIS A 87 -29.60 25.69 -2.28
CA HIS A 87 -29.49 26.42 -3.55
C HIS A 87 -29.04 25.57 -4.73
N ALA A 88 -28.83 24.26 -4.55
CA ALA A 88 -28.44 23.39 -5.65
C ALA A 88 -29.61 23.18 -6.61
N LEU A 89 -29.32 23.15 -7.91
CA LEU A 89 -30.34 22.95 -8.93
C LEU A 89 -30.92 21.53 -8.89
N ALA A 90 -32.14 21.36 -9.38
CA ALA A 90 -32.79 20.04 -9.46
C ALA A 90 -31.95 19.03 -10.27
N GLN A 91 -31.23 19.49 -11.28
CA GLN A 91 -30.33 18.68 -12.09
C GLN A 91 -29.20 18.03 -11.28
N PHE A 92 -28.68 18.70 -10.24
CA PHE A 92 -27.66 18.11 -9.34
C PHE A 92 -28.17 16.84 -8.66
N TRP A 93 -29.43 16.87 -8.16
CA TRP A 93 -30.04 15.71 -7.52
C TRP A 93 -30.31 14.57 -8.50
N THR A 94 -30.72 14.89 -9.72
CA THR A 94 -30.89 13.89 -10.79
C THR A 94 -29.55 13.26 -11.13
N LEU A 95 -28.50 14.07 -11.28
CA LEU A 95 -27.13 13.61 -11.54
C LEU A 95 -26.63 12.63 -10.46
N LEU A 96 -26.89 12.90 -9.16
CA LEU A 96 -26.50 11.98 -8.10
C LEU A 96 -27.30 10.67 -8.14
N ARG A 97 -28.62 10.72 -8.40
CA ARG A 97 -29.45 9.50 -8.49
C ARG A 97 -29.06 8.59 -9.64
N GLU A 98 -28.55 9.15 -10.72
CA GLU A 98 -28.11 8.44 -11.93
C GLU A 98 -26.59 8.19 -11.95
N ALA A 99 -25.92 8.48 -10.85
CA ALA A 99 -24.47 8.41 -10.75
C ALA A 99 -23.95 7.01 -11.06
N GLN A 100 -23.13 6.95 -12.08
CA GLN A 100 -22.33 5.79 -12.46
C GLN A 100 -21.05 6.29 -13.12
N PHE A 101 -19.92 5.72 -12.73
CA PHE A 101 -18.66 6.10 -13.35
C PHE A 101 -18.64 5.67 -14.82
N SER A 102 -18.40 6.60 -15.72
CA SER A 102 -18.41 6.39 -17.18
C SER A 102 -17.08 6.72 -17.86
N GLY A 103 -16.06 7.05 -17.07
CA GLY A 103 -14.77 7.52 -17.57
C GLY A 103 -13.80 6.43 -17.96
N ASP A 104 -12.62 6.86 -18.38
CA ASP A 104 -11.44 6.04 -18.64
C ASP A 104 -10.45 6.19 -17.47
N VAL A 105 -9.72 5.11 -17.15
CA VAL A 105 -8.66 5.13 -16.14
C VAL A 105 -7.37 4.56 -16.73
N TRP A 106 -6.32 5.35 -16.62
CA TRP A 106 -4.96 4.95 -16.90
C TRP A 106 -4.20 4.82 -15.57
N ALA A 107 -3.46 3.74 -15.40
CA ALA A 107 -2.74 3.51 -14.15
C ALA A 107 -1.41 2.76 -14.38
N VAL A 108 -0.49 2.98 -13.47
CA VAL A 108 0.71 2.14 -13.33
C VAL A 108 0.28 0.81 -12.70
N PRO A 109 0.70 -0.34 -13.24
CA PRO A 109 0.38 -1.64 -12.66
C PRO A 109 0.87 -1.79 -11.22
N GLU A 110 0.07 -2.43 -10.36
CA GLU A 110 0.47 -2.72 -8.98
C GLU A 110 1.81 -3.50 -8.94
N GLY A 111 2.65 -3.17 -7.99
CA GLY A 111 3.99 -3.76 -7.85
C GLY A 111 5.10 -3.03 -8.64
N THR A 112 4.77 -1.99 -9.39
CA THR A 112 5.74 -1.19 -10.13
C THR A 112 6.36 -0.13 -9.21
N ALA A 113 7.69 0.01 -9.26
CA ALA A 113 8.38 1.13 -8.61
C ALA A 113 8.13 2.43 -9.36
N ILE A 114 7.77 3.48 -8.61
CA ILE A 114 7.51 4.83 -9.10
C ILE A 114 8.28 5.86 -8.29
N PHE A 115 8.44 7.06 -8.86
CA PHE A 115 9.23 8.13 -8.26
C PHE A 115 8.40 9.42 -8.08
N ALA A 116 9.03 10.43 -7.48
CA ALA A 116 8.36 11.71 -7.26
C ALA A 116 7.94 12.38 -8.57
N ASN A 117 6.76 13.01 -8.57
CA ASN A 117 6.14 13.72 -9.70
C ASN A 117 5.66 12.85 -10.86
N GLU A 118 5.72 11.55 -10.75
CA GLU A 118 5.15 10.63 -11.72
C GLU A 118 3.64 10.42 -11.48
N PRO A 119 2.81 10.37 -12.53
CA PRO A 119 1.40 10.06 -12.40
C PRO A 119 1.20 8.56 -12.11
N LEU A 120 0.69 8.25 -10.91
CA LEU A 120 0.32 6.90 -10.51
C LEU A 120 -0.97 6.43 -11.18
N LEU A 121 -1.91 7.36 -11.34
CA LEU A 121 -3.23 7.11 -11.92
C LEU A 121 -3.73 8.39 -12.58
N ARG A 122 -4.43 8.25 -13.72
CA ARG A 122 -5.15 9.32 -14.40
C ARG A 122 -6.60 8.91 -14.62
N ILE A 123 -7.53 9.80 -14.28
CA ILE A 123 -8.96 9.71 -14.56
C ILE A 123 -9.29 10.66 -15.70
N GLU A 124 -10.00 10.17 -16.71
CA GLU A 124 -10.54 10.96 -17.82
C GLU A 124 -12.06 10.74 -17.88
N ALA A 125 -12.85 11.69 -17.39
CA ALA A 125 -14.30 11.54 -17.21
C ALA A 125 -15.02 12.89 -17.31
N PRO A 126 -16.37 12.93 -17.32
CA PRO A 126 -17.10 14.15 -17.05
C PRO A 126 -16.59 14.82 -15.77
N LEU A 127 -16.47 16.15 -15.77
CA LEU A 127 -15.80 16.93 -14.72
C LEU A 127 -16.30 16.58 -13.32
N TRP A 128 -17.62 16.45 -13.12
CA TRP A 128 -18.21 16.12 -11.84
C TRP A 128 -17.80 14.72 -11.35
N GLN A 129 -17.72 13.71 -12.25
CA GLN A 129 -17.29 12.35 -11.89
C GLN A 129 -15.80 12.34 -11.56
N ALA A 130 -14.99 12.95 -12.42
CA ALA A 130 -13.56 13.03 -12.19
C ALA A 130 -13.23 13.75 -10.88
N GLN A 131 -14.00 14.77 -10.50
CA GLN A 131 -13.84 15.48 -9.23
C GLN A 131 -14.23 14.63 -8.03
N LEU A 132 -15.38 13.95 -8.10
CA LEU A 132 -15.99 13.25 -6.96
C LEU A 132 -15.13 12.14 -6.38
N VAL A 133 -14.36 11.44 -7.21
CA VAL A 133 -13.63 10.22 -6.85
C VAL A 133 -12.31 10.45 -6.08
N GLU A 134 -11.86 11.70 -5.95
CA GLU A 134 -10.56 12.07 -5.36
C GLU A 134 -10.33 11.42 -3.99
N THR A 135 -11.25 11.64 -3.06
CA THR A 135 -11.05 11.27 -1.64
C THR A 135 -10.83 9.78 -1.47
N TYR A 136 -11.70 8.96 -2.05
CA TYR A 136 -11.61 7.50 -1.93
C TYR A 136 -10.36 6.95 -2.62
N LEU A 137 -10.04 7.44 -3.81
CA LEU A 137 -8.86 7.03 -4.56
C LEU A 137 -7.57 7.33 -3.78
N LEU A 138 -7.45 8.55 -3.24
CA LEU A 138 -6.28 8.94 -2.44
C LEU A 138 -6.16 8.11 -1.16
N ASN A 139 -7.26 7.91 -0.43
CA ASN A 139 -7.26 7.09 0.79
C ASN A 139 -6.78 5.66 0.49
N THR A 140 -7.30 5.06 -0.57
CA THR A 140 -7.00 3.69 -0.97
C THR A 140 -5.55 3.52 -1.45
N LEU A 141 -5.10 4.38 -2.36
CA LEU A 141 -3.80 4.26 -3.00
C LEU A 141 -2.66 4.67 -2.06
N ASN A 142 -2.82 5.75 -1.29
CA ASN A 142 -1.77 6.22 -0.38
C ASN A 142 -1.41 5.17 0.66
N TYR A 143 -2.41 4.58 1.32
CA TYR A 143 -2.16 3.62 2.39
C TYR A 143 -1.56 2.31 1.88
N GLN A 144 -2.12 1.75 0.81
CA GLN A 144 -1.60 0.49 0.27
C GLN A 144 -0.20 0.67 -0.34
N THR A 145 0.06 1.81 -1.01
CA THR A 145 1.40 2.17 -1.51
C THR A 145 2.41 2.31 -0.37
N LEU A 146 2.03 2.92 0.77
CA LEU A 146 2.88 2.98 1.96
C LEU A 146 3.29 1.58 2.42
N VAL A 147 2.32 0.70 2.65
CA VAL A 147 2.58 -0.66 3.17
C VAL A 147 3.39 -1.47 2.17
N ALA A 148 3.05 -1.42 0.89
CA ALA A 148 3.79 -2.12 -0.17
C ALA A 148 5.25 -1.66 -0.26
N THR A 149 5.49 -0.35 -0.19
CA THR A 149 6.84 0.22 -0.22
C THR A 149 7.67 -0.27 0.96
N ARG A 150 7.12 -0.23 2.18
CA ARG A 150 7.82 -0.74 3.37
C ARG A 150 8.09 -2.23 3.28
N SER A 151 7.12 -3.01 2.82
CA SER A 151 7.27 -4.45 2.60
C SER A 151 8.41 -4.76 1.64
N ALA A 152 8.45 -4.09 0.49
CA ALA A 152 9.47 -4.29 -0.52
C ALA A 152 10.87 -3.92 0.00
N ARG A 153 11.01 -2.82 0.76
CA ARG A 153 12.27 -2.40 1.39
C ARG A 153 12.75 -3.40 2.45
N MET A 154 11.82 -3.89 3.30
CA MET A 154 12.15 -4.91 4.29
C MET A 154 12.56 -6.23 3.63
N ARG A 155 11.90 -6.63 2.55
CA ARG A 155 12.29 -7.82 1.75
C ARG A 155 13.67 -7.63 1.11
N ASP A 156 13.95 -6.47 0.55
CA ASP A 156 15.24 -6.17 -0.08
C ASP A 156 16.41 -6.29 0.93
N VAL A 157 16.22 -5.75 2.13
CA VAL A 157 17.20 -5.81 3.22
C VAL A 157 17.32 -7.20 3.84
N ALA A 158 16.20 -7.87 4.08
CA ALA A 158 16.19 -9.22 4.67
C ALA A 158 16.85 -10.25 3.74
N GLY A 159 16.67 -10.09 2.43
CA GLY A 159 17.12 -11.04 1.42
C GLY A 159 16.04 -12.07 1.07
N ALA A 160 16.29 -12.87 0.03
CA ALA A 160 15.32 -13.82 -0.51
C ALA A 160 15.04 -15.01 0.42
N ASP A 161 16.04 -15.41 1.20
CA ASP A 161 15.99 -16.63 2.02
C ASP A 161 15.27 -16.42 3.35
N ALA A 162 15.14 -15.18 3.83
CA ALA A 162 14.47 -14.88 5.09
C ALA A 162 12.95 -14.99 4.96
N THR A 163 12.29 -15.62 5.92
CA THR A 163 10.83 -15.63 6.01
C THR A 163 10.32 -14.30 6.60
N LEU A 164 9.43 -13.61 5.89
CA LEU A 164 8.80 -12.37 6.36
C LEU A 164 7.31 -12.57 6.62
N LEU A 165 6.88 -12.27 7.86
CA LEU A 165 5.51 -12.46 8.32
C LEU A 165 4.84 -11.12 8.66
N GLU A 166 3.66 -10.89 8.12
CA GLU A 166 2.83 -9.72 8.44
C GLU A 166 2.09 -9.96 9.78
N PHE A 167 2.40 -9.17 10.80
CA PHE A 167 1.81 -9.20 12.15
C PHE A 167 1.15 -7.87 12.55
N GLY A 168 0.77 -7.05 11.57
CA GLY A 168 0.29 -5.68 11.78
C GLY A 168 -1.21 -5.55 12.06
N THR A 169 -2.00 -6.60 11.96
CA THR A 169 -3.47 -6.53 12.04
C THR A 169 -3.99 -5.69 13.22
N ARG A 170 -3.46 -5.91 14.43
CA ARG A 170 -3.87 -5.19 15.65
C ARG A 170 -3.27 -3.78 15.78
N ARG A 171 -2.43 -3.35 14.82
CA ARG A 171 -1.69 -2.08 14.82
C ARG A 171 -2.11 -1.16 13.67
N ALA A 172 -2.79 -1.67 12.66
CA ALA A 172 -3.36 -0.87 11.59
C ALA A 172 -4.43 0.10 12.15
N PHE A 173 -4.59 1.25 11.50
CA PHE A 173 -5.45 2.32 12.00
C PHE A 173 -6.96 2.02 11.90
N SER A 174 -7.35 0.98 11.17
CA SER A 174 -8.72 0.51 11.08
C SER A 174 -8.78 -0.98 10.73
N PRO A 175 -9.89 -1.69 11.00
CA PRO A 175 -10.10 -3.07 10.54
C PRO A 175 -9.99 -3.22 9.01
N GLN A 176 -10.56 -2.28 8.25
CA GLN A 176 -10.43 -2.26 6.78
C GLN A 176 -8.97 -2.04 6.36
N GLY A 177 -8.28 -1.11 7.01
CA GLY A 177 -6.85 -0.87 6.78
C GLY A 177 -6.01 -2.12 7.05
N ALA A 178 -6.34 -2.92 8.06
CA ALA A 178 -5.64 -4.17 8.35
C ALA A 178 -5.75 -5.20 7.20
N LEU A 179 -6.91 -5.29 6.55
CA LEU A 179 -7.10 -6.17 5.38
C LEU A 179 -6.29 -5.68 4.18
N TRP A 180 -6.31 -4.38 3.90
CA TRP A 180 -5.53 -3.77 2.82
C TRP A 180 -4.03 -3.88 3.06
N ALA A 181 -3.60 -3.69 4.32
CA ALA A 181 -2.20 -3.86 4.70
C ALA A 181 -1.71 -5.29 4.48
N ALA A 182 -2.46 -6.29 4.90
CA ALA A 182 -2.11 -7.69 4.67
C ALA A 182 -1.99 -8.01 3.18
N ARG A 183 -2.94 -7.54 2.34
CA ARG A 183 -2.86 -7.70 0.89
C ARG A 183 -1.62 -7.03 0.31
N ALA A 184 -1.40 -5.76 0.64
CA ALA A 184 -0.29 -4.99 0.12
C ALA A 184 1.07 -5.59 0.54
N ALA A 185 1.17 -6.08 1.77
CA ALA A 185 2.37 -6.73 2.27
C ALA A 185 2.70 -8.03 1.51
N LEU A 186 1.70 -8.89 1.30
CA LEU A 186 1.86 -10.12 0.52
C LEU A 186 2.21 -9.83 -0.95
N ALA A 187 1.56 -8.84 -1.55
CA ALA A 187 1.83 -8.41 -2.93
C ALA A 187 3.21 -7.76 -3.09
N ALA A 188 3.81 -7.27 -2.01
CA ALA A 188 5.11 -6.59 -2.03
C ALA A 188 6.25 -7.39 -1.39
N GLY A 189 6.07 -8.72 -1.23
CA GLY A 189 7.17 -9.62 -0.95
C GLY A 189 7.21 -10.22 0.45
N LEU A 190 6.18 -10.05 1.31
CA LEU A 190 6.04 -10.84 2.52
C LEU A 190 5.44 -12.22 2.19
N ASP A 191 5.81 -13.22 2.95
CA ASP A 191 5.49 -14.63 2.64
C ASP A 191 4.11 -15.03 3.17
N ALA A 192 3.71 -14.51 4.34
CA ALA A 192 2.43 -14.84 4.96
C ALA A 192 1.91 -13.71 5.87
N THR A 193 0.64 -13.77 6.22
CA THR A 193 -0.03 -12.88 7.18
C THR A 193 -0.63 -13.65 8.34
N SER A 194 -0.66 -13.05 9.52
CA SER A 194 -1.41 -13.53 10.68
C SER A 194 -2.89 -13.12 10.65
N ASN A 195 -3.29 -12.26 9.72
CA ASN A 195 -4.67 -11.82 9.55
C ASN A 195 -5.52 -12.95 8.95
N VAL A 196 -6.29 -13.62 9.79
CA VAL A 196 -7.10 -14.79 9.39
C VAL A 196 -8.08 -14.42 8.28
N LEU A 197 -8.81 -13.31 8.42
CA LEU A 197 -9.80 -12.90 7.42
C LEU A 197 -9.15 -12.55 6.07
N ALA A 198 -8.03 -11.82 6.09
CA ALA A 198 -7.29 -11.51 4.89
C ALA A 198 -6.78 -12.79 4.21
N ALA A 199 -6.18 -13.71 4.97
CA ALA A 199 -5.69 -14.97 4.44
C ALA A 199 -6.81 -15.78 3.77
N VAL A 200 -7.97 -15.93 4.42
CA VAL A 200 -9.14 -16.63 3.88
C VAL A 200 -9.64 -15.96 2.59
N LYS A 201 -9.82 -14.63 2.60
CA LYS A 201 -10.28 -13.89 1.40
C LYS A 201 -9.31 -13.98 0.22
N LEU A 202 -8.01 -14.12 0.49
CA LEU A 202 -6.96 -14.21 -0.51
C LEU A 202 -6.59 -15.66 -0.88
N GLY A 203 -7.32 -16.65 -0.37
CA GLY A 203 -7.06 -18.07 -0.64
C GLY A 203 -5.71 -18.54 -0.11
N ARG A 204 -5.22 -17.97 1.00
CA ARG A 204 -3.93 -18.27 1.63
C ARG A 204 -4.14 -18.92 3.00
N LYS A 205 -3.13 -19.62 3.49
CA LYS A 205 -3.10 -20.07 4.89
C LYS A 205 -2.56 -18.93 5.78
N PRO A 206 -3.24 -18.59 6.88
CA PRO A 206 -2.67 -17.68 7.85
C PRO A 206 -1.44 -18.30 8.50
N SER A 207 -0.48 -17.48 8.88
CA SER A 207 0.73 -17.90 9.60
C SER A 207 0.89 -17.09 10.88
N GLY A 208 1.27 -17.77 11.94
CA GLY A 208 1.45 -17.16 13.25
C GLY A 208 1.94 -18.17 14.25
N THR A 209 2.04 -17.72 15.49
CA THR A 209 2.45 -18.56 16.61
C THR A 209 1.46 -18.38 17.77
N MET A 210 1.95 -18.39 18.99
CA MET A 210 1.21 -18.05 20.20
C MET A 210 1.62 -16.69 20.75
N ALA A 211 0.92 -16.21 21.77
CA ALA A 211 1.28 -15.03 22.53
C ALA A 211 1.73 -15.44 23.95
N HIS A 212 2.46 -14.53 24.63
CA HIS A 212 2.89 -14.72 26.03
C HIS A 212 1.74 -15.12 26.96
N ALA A 213 0.53 -14.61 26.71
CA ALA A 213 -0.65 -14.93 27.50
C ALA A 213 -0.95 -16.44 27.59
N LEU A 214 -0.70 -17.22 26.51
CA LEU A 214 -0.86 -18.67 26.55
C LEU A 214 0.15 -19.32 27.51
N VAL A 215 1.42 -18.93 27.39
CA VAL A 215 2.49 -19.43 28.27
C VAL A 215 2.17 -19.09 29.72
N MET A 216 1.83 -17.82 29.99
CA MET A 216 1.46 -17.35 31.34
C MET A 216 0.26 -18.11 31.93
N ALA A 217 -0.81 -18.30 31.14
CA ALA A 217 -2.01 -18.99 31.59
C ALA A 217 -1.75 -20.48 31.94
N LEU A 218 -1.05 -21.18 31.05
CA LEU A 218 -0.74 -22.57 31.24
C LEU A 218 0.31 -22.77 32.35
N SER A 219 1.34 -21.92 32.43
CA SER A 219 2.31 -21.98 33.53
C SER A 219 1.67 -21.72 34.90
N ALA A 220 0.66 -20.88 34.98
CA ALA A 220 -0.08 -20.59 36.21
C ALA A 220 -0.96 -21.77 36.66
N THR A 221 -1.44 -22.59 35.73
CA THR A 221 -2.35 -23.71 36.00
C THR A 221 -1.61 -25.07 36.07
N GLU A 222 -0.67 -25.28 35.17
CA GLU A 222 0.09 -26.56 35.03
C GLU A 222 1.47 -26.52 35.70
N GLY A 223 1.94 -25.31 36.09
CA GLY A 223 3.11 -25.11 36.93
C GLY A 223 4.38 -24.65 36.21
N THR A 224 4.59 -24.92 34.93
CA THR A 224 5.84 -24.58 34.22
C THR A 224 5.63 -24.12 32.77
N GLU A 225 6.59 -23.32 32.25
CA GLU A 225 6.64 -22.95 30.86
C GLU A 225 6.82 -24.16 29.91
N ALA A 226 7.58 -25.18 30.33
CA ALA A 226 7.77 -26.37 29.52
C ALA A 226 6.47 -27.19 29.33
N GLU A 227 5.59 -27.19 30.34
CA GLU A 227 4.25 -27.79 30.22
C GLU A 227 3.35 -26.99 29.28
N ALA A 228 3.47 -25.66 29.26
CA ALA A 228 2.78 -24.82 28.31
C ALA A 228 3.21 -25.11 26.84
N PHE A 229 4.50 -25.29 26.59
CA PHE A 229 5.03 -25.69 25.28
C PHE A 229 4.53 -27.07 24.86
N THR A 230 4.54 -28.03 25.75
CA THR A 230 4.04 -29.38 25.50
C THR A 230 2.55 -29.39 25.20
N ALA A 231 1.76 -28.62 25.95
CA ALA A 231 0.33 -28.46 25.71
C ALA A 231 0.03 -27.83 24.34
N PHE A 232 0.73 -26.75 23.95
CA PHE A 232 0.55 -26.15 22.65
C PHE A 232 0.95 -27.09 21.51
N HIS A 233 2.08 -27.76 21.63
CA HIS A 233 2.56 -28.73 20.63
C HIS A 233 1.58 -29.90 20.42
N ARG A 234 0.86 -30.33 21.46
CA ARG A 234 -0.15 -31.39 21.34
C ARG A 234 -1.25 -31.08 20.33
N TYR A 235 -1.66 -29.80 20.25
CA TYR A 235 -2.72 -29.35 19.34
C TYR A 235 -2.18 -28.80 18.03
N PHE A 236 -0.95 -28.29 18.03
CA PHE A 236 -0.28 -27.68 16.88
C PHE A 236 1.13 -28.22 16.71
N PRO A 237 1.27 -29.52 16.32
CA PRO A 237 2.58 -30.13 16.13
C PRO A 237 3.43 -29.37 15.12
N GLY A 238 4.67 -29.09 15.47
CA GLY A 238 5.62 -28.37 14.60
C GLY A 238 5.42 -26.86 14.51
N ALA A 239 4.40 -26.29 15.16
CA ALA A 239 4.21 -24.82 15.15
C ALA A 239 5.34 -24.12 15.93
N PRO A 240 5.72 -22.88 15.53
CA PRO A 240 6.72 -22.10 16.24
C PRO A 240 6.31 -21.80 17.68
N LEU A 241 7.26 -21.89 18.62
CA LEU A 241 7.06 -21.57 20.03
C LEU A 241 7.68 -20.23 20.40
N LEU A 242 6.96 -19.41 21.18
CA LEU A 242 7.44 -18.15 21.74
C LEU A 242 8.20 -18.44 23.03
N ILE A 243 9.51 -18.12 23.09
CA ILE A 243 10.41 -18.60 24.14
C ILE A 243 10.98 -17.50 25.04
N ASP A 244 10.53 -16.29 24.90
CA ASP A 244 11.01 -15.12 25.66
C ASP A 244 9.98 -14.60 26.69
N THR A 245 9.09 -15.49 27.17
CA THR A 245 8.11 -15.10 28.20
C THR A 245 8.81 -14.84 29.54
N TYR A 246 9.81 -15.65 29.90
CA TYR A 246 10.59 -15.52 31.14
C TYR A 246 12.09 -15.50 30.86
N ASP A 247 12.71 -16.64 30.63
CA ASP A 247 14.14 -16.76 30.32
C ASP A 247 14.32 -17.51 28.98
N THR A 248 14.68 -16.77 27.96
CA THR A 248 14.87 -17.30 26.59
C THR A 248 15.88 -18.44 26.53
N ILE A 249 16.97 -18.34 27.28
CA ILE A 249 18.05 -19.36 27.24
C ILE A 249 17.66 -20.61 27.99
N ALA A 250 17.04 -20.48 29.16
CA ALA A 250 16.50 -21.59 29.90
C ALA A 250 15.42 -22.34 29.12
N ALA A 251 14.51 -21.60 28.45
CA ALA A 251 13.50 -22.17 27.56
C ALA A 251 14.13 -22.93 26.39
N ALA A 252 15.16 -22.36 25.73
CA ALA A 252 15.86 -23.04 24.64
C ALA A 252 16.54 -24.35 25.09
N HIS A 253 17.14 -24.40 26.27
CA HIS A 253 17.71 -25.65 26.84
C HIS A 253 16.63 -26.69 27.11
N ALA A 254 15.51 -26.29 27.74
CA ALA A 254 14.40 -27.21 28.00
C ALA A 254 13.83 -27.82 26.71
N LEU A 255 13.67 -27.00 25.66
CA LEU A 255 13.24 -27.47 24.34
C LEU A 255 14.27 -28.41 23.70
N SER A 256 15.55 -28.11 23.79
CA SER A 256 16.63 -28.99 23.29
C SER A 256 16.56 -30.38 23.93
N ASP A 257 16.33 -30.46 25.25
CA ASP A 257 16.20 -31.72 25.95
C ASP A 257 14.95 -32.51 25.52
N GLN A 258 13.81 -31.85 25.34
CA GLN A 258 12.58 -32.47 24.81
C GLN A 258 12.74 -32.99 23.36
N ILE A 259 13.43 -32.24 22.50
CA ILE A 259 13.73 -32.65 21.12
C ILE A 259 14.65 -33.89 21.13
N LYS A 260 15.72 -33.91 21.94
CA LYS A 260 16.65 -35.03 22.07
C LYS A 260 15.96 -36.29 22.63
N ALA A 261 14.99 -36.10 23.55
CA ALA A 261 14.18 -37.19 24.07
C ALA A 261 13.13 -37.72 23.09
N GLY A 262 12.96 -37.08 21.93
CA GLY A 262 11.94 -37.44 20.93
C GLY A 262 10.50 -37.04 21.30
N ASN A 263 10.31 -36.22 22.32
CA ASN A 263 9.01 -35.82 22.83
C ASN A 263 8.42 -34.60 22.05
N LEU A 264 9.28 -33.86 21.35
CA LEU A 264 8.90 -32.63 20.67
C LEU A 264 9.55 -32.57 19.27
N GLN A 265 8.76 -32.19 18.26
CA GLN A 265 9.25 -31.84 16.96
C GLN A 265 8.92 -30.35 16.69
N LEU A 266 9.94 -29.53 16.53
CA LEU A 266 9.82 -28.08 16.46
C LEU A 266 10.39 -27.53 15.15
N SER A 267 9.61 -26.74 14.42
CA SER A 267 10.05 -26.09 13.17
C SER A 267 10.80 -24.79 13.44
N ALA A 268 10.34 -24.00 14.41
CA ALA A 268 10.92 -22.71 14.73
C ALA A 268 10.68 -22.30 16.18
N VAL A 269 11.49 -21.36 16.66
CA VAL A 269 11.23 -20.56 17.87
C VAL A 269 11.08 -19.10 17.52
N ARG A 270 10.31 -18.35 18.33
CA ARG A 270 10.17 -16.90 18.19
C ARG A 270 10.72 -16.19 19.41
N ILE A 271 11.46 -15.11 19.14
CA ILE A 271 12.01 -14.18 20.14
C ILE A 271 11.45 -12.79 19.82
N ASP A 272 10.74 -12.17 20.76
CA ASP A 272 10.02 -10.91 20.57
C ASP A 272 10.68 -9.73 21.31
N SER A 273 11.61 -10.01 22.22
CA SER A 273 12.20 -9.03 23.14
C SER A 273 13.67 -9.28 23.46
N GLY A 274 14.31 -8.30 24.10
CA GLY A 274 15.71 -8.39 24.52
C GLY A 274 16.71 -8.06 23.40
N ASP A 275 17.98 -8.42 23.60
CA ASP A 275 19.02 -8.30 22.58
C ASP A 275 18.89 -9.45 21.57
N LEU A 276 18.07 -9.23 20.53
CA LEU A 276 17.78 -10.21 19.49
C LEU A 276 19.05 -10.74 18.80
N GLY A 277 20.07 -9.88 18.63
CA GLY A 277 21.34 -10.28 18.04
C GLY A 277 22.09 -11.30 18.88
N SER A 278 22.26 -11.00 20.17
CA SER A 278 22.93 -11.90 21.12
C SER A 278 22.10 -13.17 21.39
N LEU A 279 20.80 -13.01 21.65
CA LEU A 279 19.91 -14.13 21.95
C LEU A 279 19.81 -15.11 20.79
N SER A 280 19.69 -14.62 19.54
CA SER A 280 19.61 -15.50 18.37
C SER A 280 20.87 -16.37 18.19
N ARG A 281 22.05 -15.83 18.44
CA ARG A 281 23.32 -16.62 18.40
C ARG A 281 23.37 -17.70 19.49
N GLN A 282 22.97 -17.34 20.71
CA GLN A 282 22.93 -18.30 21.82
C GLN A 282 21.90 -19.40 21.57
N VAL A 283 20.68 -19.03 21.17
CA VAL A 283 19.61 -20.00 20.83
C VAL A 283 20.03 -20.88 19.66
N ARG A 284 20.70 -20.36 18.65
CA ARG A 284 21.23 -21.16 17.53
C ARG A 284 22.24 -22.22 17.99
N ALA A 285 23.09 -21.88 18.95
CA ALA A 285 24.05 -22.86 19.51
C ALA A 285 23.35 -23.99 20.28
N ILE A 286 22.23 -23.72 20.96
CA ILE A 286 21.44 -24.69 21.75
C ILE A 286 20.51 -25.51 20.83
N LEU A 287 19.90 -24.88 19.82
CA LEU A 287 18.90 -25.42 18.87
C LEU A 287 19.37 -25.30 17.41
N PRO A 288 20.44 -26.00 16.99
CA PRO A 288 21.08 -25.76 15.69
C PRO A 288 20.18 -26.08 14.46
N GLY A 289 19.19 -26.95 14.61
CA GLY A 289 18.29 -27.38 13.55
C GLY A 289 16.93 -26.69 13.55
N VAL A 290 16.69 -25.73 14.44
CA VAL A 290 15.40 -25.04 14.61
C VAL A 290 15.51 -23.62 14.05
N ALA A 291 14.54 -23.20 13.24
CA ALA A 291 14.52 -21.84 12.71
C ALA A 291 14.25 -20.81 13.82
N ILE A 292 14.84 -19.63 13.69
CA ILE A 292 14.68 -18.52 14.64
C ILE A 292 13.93 -17.39 13.98
N ILE A 293 12.76 -17.04 14.48
CA ILE A 293 11.95 -15.91 14.03
C ILE A 293 12.09 -14.78 15.05
N ALA A 294 12.56 -13.63 14.61
CA ALA A 294 12.58 -12.41 15.43
C ALA A 294 11.31 -11.60 15.19
N SER A 295 10.81 -10.95 16.24
CA SER A 295 9.72 -9.98 16.16
C SER A 295 9.93 -8.86 17.21
N GLY A 296 9.03 -7.87 17.27
CA GLY A 296 9.18 -6.73 18.20
C GLY A 296 9.80 -5.51 17.52
N ASP A 297 8.93 -4.57 17.10
CA ASP A 297 9.26 -3.24 16.52
C ASP A 297 10.31 -3.23 15.39
N LEU A 298 10.30 -4.29 14.55
CA LEU A 298 11.22 -4.45 13.45
C LEU A 298 10.82 -3.57 12.25
N ASP A 299 11.84 -2.93 11.69
CA ASP A 299 11.80 -2.21 10.43
C ASP A 299 13.02 -2.57 9.55
N GLU A 300 13.15 -1.96 8.38
CA GLU A 300 14.26 -2.21 7.45
C GLU A 300 15.63 -1.88 8.07
N TRP A 301 15.72 -0.86 8.92
CA TRP A 301 16.97 -0.48 9.59
C TRP A 301 17.35 -1.48 10.67
N LYS A 302 16.39 -1.92 11.47
CA LYS A 302 16.64 -2.92 12.52
C LYS A 302 17.03 -4.28 11.93
N ILE A 303 16.39 -4.67 10.83
CA ILE A 303 16.78 -5.88 10.09
C ILE A 303 18.21 -5.75 9.57
N ALA A 304 18.58 -4.61 8.97
CA ALA A 304 19.94 -4.36 8.50
C ALA A 304 20.98 -4.42 9.63
N GLU A 305 20.69 -3.78 10.77
CA GLU A 305 21.51 -3.80 11.98
C GLU A 305 21.76 -5.24 12.48
N LEU A 306 20.68 -6.03 12.63
CA LEU A 306 20.77 -7.42 13.09
C LEU A 306 21.61 -8.27 12.14
N LYS A 307 21.43 -8.13 10.83
CA LYS A 307 22.25 -8.83 9.83
C LYS A 307 23.72 -8.43 9.91
N ALA A 308 24.00 -7.14 10.00
CA ALA A 308 25.36 -6.63 10.12
C ALA A 308 26.05 -7.10 11.43
N ALA A 309 25.28 -7.26 12.51
CA ALA A 309 25.77 -7.81 13.78
C ALA A 309 25.93 -9.35 13.78
N GLY A 310 25.67 -10.04 12.67
CA GLY A 310 25.77 -11.49 12.57
C GLY A 310 24.72 -12.24 13.41
N ALA A 311 23.52 -11.69 13.52
CA ALA A 311 22.40 -12.37 14.17
C ALA A 311 22.01 -13.64 13.38
N CYS A 312 21.67 -14.70 14.11
CA CYS A 312 21.25 -16.00 13.54
C CYS A 312 19.73 -16.07 13.43
N ILE A 313 19.14 -15.23 12.57
CA ILE A 313 17.69 -15.09 12.39
C ILE A 313 17.32 -15.59 10.99
N ASP A 314 16.33 -16.49 10.92
CA ASP A 314 15.84 -17.09 9.68
C ASP A 314 14.55 -16.41 9.20
N GLY A 315 13.85 -15.66 10.07
CA GLY A 315 12.64 -14.97 9.70
C GLY A 315 12.30 -13.81 10.62
N TYR A 316 11.42 -12.94 10.14
CA TYR A 316 11.02 -11.71 10.83
C TYR A 316 9.50 -11.57 10.86
N GLY A 317 8.92 -11.37 12.04
CA GLY A 317 7.53 -11.02 12.25
C GLY A 317 7.38 -9.51 12.41
N ILE A 318 6.74 -8.84 11.46
CA ILE A 318 6.73 -7.39 11.35
C ILE A 318 5.32 -6.86 11.60
N GLY A 319 5.18 -5.95 12.54
CA GLY A 319 3.87 -5.43 12.97
C GLY A 319 3.74 -3.94 12.76
N THR A 320 3.86 -3.14 13.82
CA THR A 320 3.61 -1.69 13.86
C THR A 320 4.34 -0.95 12.74
N GLN A 321 5.63 -1.20 12.59
CA GLN A 321 6.47 -0.48 11.64
C GLN A 321 6.10 -0.75 10.16
N LEU A 322 5.40 -1.83 9.88
CA LEU A 322 4.91 -2.16 8.54
C LEU A 322 3.65 -1.35 8.18
N VAL A 323 2.67 -1.33 9.09
CA VAL A 323 1.32 -0.81 8.82
C VAL A 323 1.11 0.65 9.22
N THR A 324 2.15 1.29 9.82
CA THR A 324 2.17 2.70 10.22
C THR A 324 3.39 3.41 9.62
N GLY A 325 3.54 4.70 9.86
CA GLY A 325 4.73 5.47 9.48
C GLY A 325 4.40 6.76 8.76
N SER A 326 5.43 7.38 8.16
CA SER A 326 5.26 8.62 7.39
C SER A 326 4.36 8.37 6.19
N PRO A 327 3.26 9.14 6.01
CA PRO A 327 2.28 8.89 4.99
C PRO A 327 2.85 9.11 3.57
N VAL A 328 2.32 8.37 2.60
CA VAL A 328 2.40 8.75 1.20
C VAL A 328 1.37 9.87 0.99
N ASN A 329 1.85 11.05 0.63
CA ASN A 329 1.03 12.24 0.43
C ASN A 329 0.74 12.43 -1.06
N GLY A 330 0.02 11.50 -1.66
CA GLY A 330 -0.51 11.65 -3.02
C GLY A 330 -1.44 12.84 -3.11
N ILE A 331 -1.41 13.48 -4.27
CA ILE A 331 -2.30 14.59 -4.62
C ILE A 331 -3.07 14.24 -5.88
N TYR A 332 -4.29 14.71 -5.98
CA TYR A 332 -5.16 14.57 -7.15
C TYR A 332 -5.42 15.93 -7.75
N LYS A 333 -5.07 16.15 -9.01
CA LYS A 333 -5.14 17.48 -9.60
C LYS A 333 -5.63 17.45 -11.04
N LEU A 334 -6.52 18.41 -11.37
CA LEU A 334 -6.93 18.70 -12.73
C LEU A 334 -5.71 19.12 -13.55
N VAL A 335 -5.52 18.48 -14.69
CA VAL A 335 -4.41 18.73 -15.63
C VAL A 335 -4.88 19.17 -17.01
N GLU A 336 -6.14 18.86 -17.35
CA GLU A 336 -6.73 19.21 -18.65
C GLU A 336 -8.26 19.19 -18.56
N ILE A 337 -8.93 20.09 -19.27
CA ILE A 337 -10.39 20.13 -19.47
C ILE A 337 -10.70 20.48 -20.92
N ASP A 338 -11.51 19.67 -21.62
CA ASP A 338 -11.85 19.84 -23.06
C ASP A 338 -10.60 20.13 -23.92
N ASP A 339 -9.54 19.31 -23.74
CA ASP A 339 -8.24 19.48 -24.41
C ASP A 339 -7.53 20.83 -24.10
N ILE A 340 -8.01 21.57 -23.10
CA ILE A 340 -7.35 22.79 -22.62
C ILE A 340 -6.45 22.39 -21.44
N PRO A 341 -5.12 22.48 -21.58
CA PRO A 341 -4.20 22.20 -20.50
C PRO A 341 -4.35 23.22 -19.37
N VAL A 342 -4.38 22.74 -18.14
CA VAL A 342 -4.43 23.59 -16.94
C VAL A 342 -3.32 23.19 -15.98
N MET A 343 -2.82 24.15 -15.22
CA MET A 343 -1.78 23.89 -14.23
C MET A 343 -2.04 24.69 -12.96
N LYS A 344 -1.60 24.14 -11.83
CA LYS A 344 -1.47 24.90 -10.60
C LYS A 344 0.00 25.17 -10.33
N GLU A 345 0.34 26.43 -10.13
CA GLU A 345 1.66 26.85 -9.68
C GLU A 345 1.56 27.75 -8.45
N SER A 346 2.32 27.42 -7.43
CA SER A 346 2.52 28.24 -6.23
C SER A 346 3.90 27.89 -5.66
N PRO A 347 4.50 28.73 -4.78
CA PRO A 347 5.84 28.47 -4.24
C PRO A 347 5.99 27.03 -3.73
N GLY A 348 6.89 26.27 -4.36
CA GLY A 348 7.19 24.88 -4.00
C GLY A 348 6.12 23.82 -4.36
N LYS A 349 5.08 24.20 -5.14
CA LYS A 349 3.99 23.28 -5.54
C LYS A 349 3.61 23.52 -6.99
N ILE A 350 4.11 22.66 -7.88
CA ILE A 350 3.76 22.65 -9.29
C ILE A 350 2.97 21.38 -9.62
N THR A 351 1.95 21.51 -10.49
CA THR A 351 1.31 20.39 -11.18
C THR A 351 1.45 20.62 -12.66
N TYR A 352 2.10 19.72 -13.37
CA TYR A 352 2.32 19.83 -14.81
C TYR A 352 1.02 19.67 -15.59
N PRO A 353 0.78 20.50 -16.62
CA PRO A 353 -0.44 20.47 -17.43
C PRO A 353 -0.46 19.32 -18.43
N GLY A 354 -1.65 19.00 -18.93
CA GLY A 354 -1.87 18.00 -19.98
C GLY A 354 -1.85 16.55 -19.46
N ARG A 355 -2.35 15.64 -20.27
CA ARG A 355 -2.35 14.19 -19.99
C ARG A 355 -0.96 13.62 -20.23
N LYS A 356 -0.39 12.95 -19.24
CA LYS A 356 1.00 12.49 -19.26
C LYS A 356 1.14 10.96 -19.33
N GLN A 357 2.27 10.52 -19.85
CA GLN A 357 2.76 9.15 -19.83
C GLN A 357 4.18 9.14 -19.23
N ILE A 358 4.51 8.08 -18.52
CA ILE A 358 5.87 7.82 -18.04
C ILE A 358 6.52 6.84 -18.99
N PHE A 359 7.68 7.20 -19.53
CA PHE A 359 8.51 6.32 -20.34
C PHE A 359 9.78 5.97 -19.58
N ARG A 360 9.94 4.70 -19.22
CA ARG A 360 11.09 4.18 -18.44
C ARG A 360 12.16 3.64 -19.35
N ARG A 361 13.39 4.13 -19.18
CA ARG A 361 14.58 3.60 -19.83
C ARG A 361 15.27 2.59 -18.91
N VAL A 362 15.42 1.36 -19.44
CA VAL A 362 16.10 0.27 -18.77
C VAL A 362 17.27 -0.19 -19.62
N GLU A 363 18.47 -0.22 -19.08
CA GLU A 363 19.67 -0.74 -19.74
C GLU A 363 20.30 -1.85 -18.90
N ASN A 364 20.60 -2.98 -19.51
CA ASN A 364 21.15 -4.16 -18.83
C ASN A 364 20.31 -4.60 -17.61
N GLY A 365 18.98 -4.42 -17.67
CA GLY A 365 18.07 -4.76 -16.58
C GLY A 365 18.00 -3.73 -15.46
N ILE A 366 18.71 -2.60 -15.56
CA ILE A 366 18.73 -1.53 -14.55
C ILE A 366 18.08 -0.26 -15.09
N VAL A 367 17.18 0.31 -14.30
CA VAL A 367 16.52 1.59 -14.58
C VAL A 367 17.55 2.71 -14.59
N GLN A 368 17.60 3.45 -15.69
CA GLN A 368 18.54 4.56 -15.86
C GLN A 368 17.85 5.91 -15.57
N ARG A 369 16.67 6.10 -16.12
CA ARG A 369 15.87 7.31 -15.97
C ARG A 369 14.43 7.06 -16.36
N ASP A 370 13.56 7.97 -15.96
CA ASP A 370 12.20 8.08 -16.45
C ASP A 370 12.03 9.40 -17.20
N ARG A 371 11.21 9.38 -18.26
CA ARG A 371 10.83 10.57 -19.03
C ARG A 371 9.32 10.77 -18.91
N LEU A 372 8.93 11.92 -18.39
CA LEU A 372 7.55 12.36 -18.35
C LEU A 372 7.20 13.09 -19.63
N SER A 373 6.22 12.58 -20.36
CA SER A 373 5.85 13.05 -21.70
C SER A 373 4.35 13.20 -21.84
N LEU A 374 3.89 13.85 -22.89
CA LEU A 374 2.46 13.86 -23.23
C LEU A 374 2.03 12.52 -23.84
N ILE A 375 0.76 12.15 -23.69
CA ILE A 375 0.23 10.82 -24.08
C ILE A 375 0.38 10.48 -25.57
N HIS A 376 0.50 11.48 -26.43
CA HIS A 376 0.64 11.29 -27.87
C HIS A 376 2.10 11.11 -28.33
N GLU A 377 3.05 11.27 -27.41
CA GLU A 377 4.46 11.03 -27.71
C GLU A 377 4.78 9.53 -27.75
N THR A 378 5.72 9.18 -28.61
CA THR A 378 6.14 7.79 -28.77
C THR A 378 7.39 7.50 -27.93
N PRO A 379 7.53 6.25 -27.43
CA PRO A 379 8.73 5.85 -26.75
C PRO A 379 9.93 5.78 -27.71
N ASP A 380 11.11 6.17 -27.22
CA ASP A 380 12.39 6.00 -27.89
C ASP A 380 13.23 4.98 -27.09
N HIS A 381 13.10 3.69 -27.43
CA HIS A 381 13.69 2.58 -26.68
C HIS A 381 13.32 2.56 -25.18
N GLU A 382 12.17 3.12 -24.81
CA GLU A 382 11.65 3.23 -23.47
C GLU A 382 10.34 2.42 -23.33
N GLN A 383 9.95 2.08 -22.12
CA GLN A 383 8.72 1.35 -21.83
C GLN A 383 7.67 2.29 -21.21
N PRO A 384 6.44 2.37 -21.78
CA PRO A 384 5.37 3.11 -21.15
C PRO A 384 4.90 2.39 -19.89
N LEU A 385 4.76 3.10 -18.77
CA LEU A 385 4.34 2.52 -17.50
C LEU A 385 2.83 2.56 -17.29
N MET A 386 2.15 3.64 -17.71
CA MET A 386 0.71 3.75 -17.54
C MET A 386 -0.03 2.95 -18.61
N GLN A 387 -1.00 2.17 -18.19
CA GLN A 387 -1.86 1.33 -19.02
C GLN A 387 -3.31 1.74 -18.87
N LEU A 388 -4.11 1.61 -19.95
CA LEU A 388 -5.57 1.79 -19.89
C LEU A 388 -6.17 0.57 -19.19
N VAL A 389 -6.70 0.78 -17.97
CA VAL A 389 -7.26 -0.29 -17.14
C VAL A 389 -8.79 -0.25 -17.04
N PHE A 390 -9.37 0.92 -17.37
CA PHE A 390 -10.81 1.13 -17.38
C PHE A 390 -11.19 1.96 -18.60
N LYS A 391 -12.21 1.57 -19.35
CA LYS A 391 -12.65 2.27 -20.55
C LYS A 391 -14.16 2.43 -20.54
N GLN A 392 -14.62 3.69 -20.67
CA GLN A 392 -16.04 4.02 -20.72
C GLN A 392 -16.86 3.36 -19.58
N GLY A 393 -16.34 3.43 -18.36
CA GLY A 393 -17.01 2.87 -17.19
C GLY A 393 -16.85 1.35 -17.02
N GLN A 394 -16.06 0.68 -17.83
CA GLN A 394 -15.87 -0.76 -17.78
C GLN A 394 -14.41 -1.15 -17.59
N ARG A 395 -14.16 -2.11 -16.71
CA ARG A 395 -12.84 -2.68 -16.49
C ARG A 395 -12.36 -3.42 -17.74
N MET A 396 -11.14 -3.15 -18.17
CA MET A 396 -10.56 -3.75 -19.38
C MET A 396 -10.08 -5.18 -19.19
N GLN A 397 -9.67 -5.52 -17.98
CA GLN A 397 -9.15 -6.84 -17.62
C GLN A 397 -9.36 -7.11 -16.12
N GLU A 398 -9.36 -8.35 -15.72
CA GLU A 398 -9.38 -8.72 -14.32
C GLU A 398 -8.12 -8.20 -13.59
N SER A 399 -8.23 -8.02 -12.28
CA SER A 399 -7.09 -7.62 -11.45
C SER A 399 -6.03 -8.72 -11.44
N ASP A 400 -4.78 -8.32 -11.47
CA ASP A 400 -3.65 -9.23 -11.35
C ASP A 400 -3.72 -10.09 -10.08
N SER A 401 -3.25 -11.32 -10.16
CA SER A 401 -3.10 -12.18 -8.99
C SER A 401 -2.03 -11.63 -8.04
N LEU A 402 -2.13 -11.98 -6.74
CA LEU A 402 -1.09 -11.61 -5.77
C LEU A 402 0.30 -12.09 -6.18
N SER A 403 0.42 -13.28 -6.78
CA SER A 403 1.68 -13.82 -7.28
C SER A 403 2.26 -12.98 -8.40
N THR A 404 1.43 -12.57 -9.37
CA THR A 404 1.84 -11.70 -10.47
C THR A 404 2.33 -10.35 -9.96
N ILE A 405 1.63 -9.77 -8.98
CA ILE A 405 2.03 -8.49 -8.39
C ILE A 405 3.35 -8.64 -7.60
N ALA A 406 3.49 -9.71 -6.81
CA ALA A 406 4.71 -9.97 -6.04
C ALA A 406 5.94 -10.20 -6.95
N GLU A 407 5.77 -10.91 -8.06
CA GLU A 407 6.82 -11.09 -9.06
C GLU A 407 7.21 -9.75 -9.70
N ARG A 408 6.22 -8.91 -10.06
CA ARG A 408 6.46 -7.57 -10.59
C ARG A 408 7.16 -6.69 -9.56
N THR A 409 6.75 -6.73 -8.30
CA THR A 409 7.41 -5.98 -7.22
C THR A 409 8.87 -6.38 -7.10
N ARG A 410 9.16 -7.68 -7.04
CA ARG A 410 10.52 -8.20 -6.96
C ARG A 410 11.37 -7.77 -8.17
N ALA A 411 10.84 -7.92 -9.38
CA ALA A 411 11.53 -7.53 -10.60
C ALA A 411 11.77 -6.01 -10.66
N SER A 412 10.77 -5.23 -10.25
CA SER A 412 10.83 -3.79 -10.23
C SER A 412 11.90 -3.28 -9.25
N VAL A 413 11.94 -3.80 -8.02
CA VAL A 413 12.97 -3.45 -7.02
C VAL A 413 14.36 -3.89 -7.48
N ALA A 414 14.48 -5.10 -8.02
CA ALA A 414 15.76 -5.63 -8.52
C ALA A 414 16.32 -4.80 -9.67
N SER A 415 15.48 -4.15 -10.47
CA SER A 415 15.89 -3.26 -11.56
C SER A 415 16.35 -1.87 -11.10
N LEU A 416 16.18 -1.51 -9.82
CA LEU A 416 16.62 -0.22 -9.31
C LEU A 416 18.14 -0.23 -9.01
N PRO A 417 18.86 0.87 -9.29
CA PRO A 417 20.24 1.03 -8.84
C PRO A 417 20.38 0.83 -7.32
N PRO A 418 21.49 0.27 -6.85
CA PRO A 418 21.75 0.11 -5.41
C PRO A 418 21.64 1.42 -4.62
N SER A 419 22.07 2.55 -5.20
CA SER A 419 21.96 3.88 -4.56
C SER A 419 20.51 4.32 -4.34
N VAL A 420 19.58 3.96 -5.22
CA VAL A 420 18.15 4.25 -5.07
C VAL A 420 17.51 3.37 -3.98
N ARG A 421 18.03 2.16 -3.80
CA ARG A 421 17.57 1.20 -2.78
C ARG A 421 18.21 1.40 -1.42
N ASP A 422 19.21 2.28 -1.29
CA ASP A 422 19.85 2.59 -0.01
C ASP A 422 18.80 3.06 1.00
N ILE A 423 18.76 2.41 2.17
CA ILE A 423 17.76 2.69 3.20
C ILE A 423 18.09 3.95 4.02
N ASN A 424 19.32 4.43 4.01
CA ASN A 424 19.80 5.57 4.81
C ASN A 424 19.83 6.87 4.02
N GLN A 425 20.42 6.82 2.80
CA GLN A 425 20.63 7.96 1.93
C GLN A 425 20.29 7.62 0.48
N PRO A 426 19.01 7.30 0.18
CA PRO A 426 18.64 6.92 -1.17
C PRO A 426 18.80 8.08 -2.14
N GLU A 427 19.31 7.77 -3.32
CA GLU A 427 19.31 8.69 -4.46
C GLU A 427 17.96 8.66 -5.19
N SER A 428 17.73 9.64 -6.05
CA SER A 428 16.58 9.69 -6.94
C SER A 428 16.95 9.28 -8.34
N ILE A 429 16.07 8.56 -9.03
CA ILE A 429 16.18 8.37 -10.47
C ILE A 429 15.94 9.73 -11.17
N PRO A 430 16.74 10.08 -12.19
CA PRO A 430 16.48 11.26 -13.02
C PRO A 430 15.09 11.18 -13.68
N LEU A 431 14.31 12.25 -13.55
CA LEU A 431 13.05 12.44 -14.25
C LEU A 431 13.21 13.57 -15.27
N ASP A 432 13.29 13.19 -16.54
CA ASP A 432 13.38 14.13 -17.64
C ASP A 432 11.99 14.55 -18.09
N LEU A 433 11.82 15.82 -18.45
CA LEU A 433 10.61 16.30 -19.12
C LEU A 433 10.85 16.29 -20.64
N SER A 434 9.88 15.79 -21.40
CA SER A 434 9.98 15.90 -22.86
C SER A 434 9.93 17.35 -23.33
N ASP A 435 10.46 17.61 -24.52
CA ASP A 435 10.46 18.95 -25.11
C ASP A 435 9.02 19.47 -25.30
N HIS A 436 8.10 18.58 -25.71
CA HIS A 436 6.68 18.95 -25.87
C HIS A 436 6.02 19.29 -24.53
N LEU A 437 6.26 18.50 -23.48
CA LEU A 437 5.73 18.80 -22.15
C LEU A 437 6.34 20.09 -21.60
N SER A 438 7.64 20.31 -21.77
CA SER A 438 8.33 21.53 -21.35
C SER A 438 7.76 22.77 -22.06
N ALA A 439 7.55 22.69 -23.38
CA ALA A 439 6.89 23.77 -24.15
C ALA A 439 5.45 24.01 -23.69
N LEU A 440 4.69 22.94 -23.38
CA LEU A 440 3.33 23.06 -22.87
C LEU A 440 3.28 23.76 -21.50
N ILE A 441 4.20 23.43 -20.60
CA ILE A 441 4.32 24.08 -19.29
C ILE A 441 4.54 25.59 -19.46
N GLU A 442 5.49 26.00 -20.30
CA GLU A 442 5.78 27.41 -20.54
C GLU A 442 4.60 28.15 -21.17
N LYS A 443 3.94 27.52 -22.15
CA LYS A 443 2.74 28.08 -22.78
C LYS A 443 1.60 28.28 -21.78
N THR A 444 1.35 27.27 -20.94
CA THR A 444 0.24 27.33 -19.97
C THR A 444 0.54 28.36 -18.88
N ARG A 445 1.80 28.44 -18.41
CA ARG A 445 2.24 29.45 -17.44
C ARG A 445 2.02 30.88 -17.92
N ARG A 446 2.36 31.18 -19.18
CA ARG A 446 2.11 32.53 -19.78
C ARG A 446 0.63 32.86 -19.79
N LYS A 447 -0.20 31.91 -20.24
CA LYS A 447 -1.66 32.12 -20.30
C LYS A 447 -2.26 32.40 -18.92
N THR A 448 -1.79 31.71 -17.87
CA THR A 448 -2.27 31.93 -16.49
C THR A 448 -1.79 33.26 -15.91
N ALA A 449 -0.67 33.79 -16.35
CA ALA A 449 -0.16 35.09 -15.91
C ALA A 449 -0.86 36.30 -16.61
N GLU A 450 -1.50 36.06 -17.74
CA GLU A 450 -2.25 37.07 -18.51
C GLU A 450 -3.75 37.12 -18.14
N SER A 451 -4.27 36.12 -17.44
CA SER A 451 -5.65 36.02 -16.95
C SER A 451 -5.77 36.52 -15.49
#